data_e01339aa215479af6e3e2417c6d75d21
#
_entry.id   e01339aa215479af6e3e2417c6d75d21
#
_cell.length_a   1.000
_cell.length_b   1.000
_cell.length_c   1.000
_cell.angle_alpha   90.00
_cell.angle_beta   90.00
_cell.angle_gamma   90.00
#
_symmetry.space_group_name_H-M   'P 1'
#
loop_
_entity.id
_entity.type
_entity.pdbx_description
1 polymer ?
#
loop_
_entity_poly.entity_id
_entity_poly.type
_entity_poly.pdbx_seq_one_letter_code
_entity_poly.pdbx_strand_id
1 'polypeptide(L)'
;MKRTTYILIGLFVAGFCMLVGGMFVMYCLGKPYFSNQINLQGEQLVQELPTCRVIWMTQTEMNTEERGIWLANSLLGVLPSKGEKNTFSCSEKVNEYLKMTVMGDTLKIILDYSLIDFPQEFKESKYVGMITGDMQLNLTSKVECVINDIYMQKIALKKLTKDSISIDTPNSIMVDSCDFR
;
A
#
# COMPACT_ATOMS: atom_id res chain seq x y z
N MET A 1 27.75 16.46 51.10
CA MET A 1 27.55 15.51 50.00
C MET A 1 26.09 15.04 49.85
N LYS A 2 25.33 14.71 50.89
CA LYS A 2 23.97 14.16 50.76
C LYS A 2 22.93 15.10 50.06
N ARG A 3 22.98 16.43 50.29
CA ARG A 3 22.00 17.36 49.68
C ARG A 3 22.10 17.48 48.17
N THR A 4 23.33 17.48 47.61
CA THR A 4 23.56 17.56 46.17
C THR A 4 23.04 16.31 45.43
N THR A 5 23.18 15.15 46.06
CA THR A 5 22.67 13.89 45.51
C THR A 5 21.14 13.88 45.39
N TYR A 6 20.44 14.38 46.40
CA TYR A 6 18.95 14.48 46.35
C TYR A 6 18.47 15.47 45.30
N ILE A 7 19.18 16.59 45.11
CA ILE A 7 18.85 17.57 44.06
C ILE A 7 19.03 16.94 42.65
N LEU A 8 20.14 16.18 42.47
CA LEU A 8 20.41 15.51 41.21
C LEU A 8 19.38 14.42 40.89
N ILE A 9 19.00 13.62 41.87
CA ILE A 9 17.92 12.62 41.73
C ILE A 9 16.59 13.28 41.43
N GLY A 10 16.26 14.38 42.12
CA GLY A 10 15.02 15.14 41.87
C GLY A 10 14.96 15.70 40.46
N LEU A 11 16.03 16.27 39.92
CA LEU A 11 16.12 16.76 38.55
C LEU A 11 15.99 15.62 37.52
N PHE A 12 16.61 14.48 37.79
CA PHE A 12 16.51 13.31 36.92
C PHE A 12 15.07 12.77 36.85
N VAL A 13 14.43 12.63 38.01
CA VAL A 13 13.02 12.18 38.09
C VAL A 13 12.08 13.19 37.41
N ALA A 14 12.28 14.49 37.63
CA ALA A 14 11.48 15.51 36.97
C ALA A 14 11.66 15.49 35.45
N GLY A 15 12.89 15.36 34.95
CA GLY A 15 13.16 15.23 33.52
C GLY A 15 12.53 13.99 32.90
N PHE A 16 12.61 12.85 33.60
CA PHE A 16 11.97 11.61 33.17
C PHE A 16 10.43 11.74 33.12
N CYS A 17 9.82 12.35 34.16
CA CYS A 17 8.40 12.59 34.18
C CYS A 17 7.95 13.54 33.06
N MET A 18 8.72 14.57 32.72
CA MET A 18 8.43 15.45 31.59
C MET A 18 8.53 14.71 30.26
N LEU A 19 9.50 13.84 30.08
CA LEU A 19 9.66 13.03 28.86
C LEU A 19 8.50 12.06 28.68
N VAL A 20 8.17 11.32 29.72
CA VAL A 20 7.04 10.35 29.68
C VAL A 20 5.71 11.09 29.55
N GLY A 21 5.52 12.17 30.26
CA GLY A 21 4.33 13.02 30.15
C GLY A 21 4.19 13.64 28.76
N GLY A 22 5.28 14.12 28.18
CA GLY A 22 5.30 14.63 26.79
C GLY A 22 4.95 13.55 25.75
N MET A 23 5.50 12.34 25.89
CA MET A 23 5.13 11.20 25.03
C MET A 23 3.66 10.81 25.18
N PHE A 24 3.16 10.81 26.42
CA PHE A 24 1.75 10.50 26.69
C PHE A 24 0.82 11.55 26.08
N VAL A 25 1.17 12.84 26.23
CA VAL A 25 0.41 13.92 25.60
C VAL A 25 0.44 13.82 24.08
N MET A 26 1.58 13.53 23.47
CA MET A 26 1.69 13.28 22.02
C MET A 26 0.86 12.06 21.60
N TYR A 27 0.84 11.01 22.39
CA TYR A 27 0.03 9.83 22.12
C TYR A 27 -1.48 10.11 22.22
N CYS A 28 -1.91 10.88 23.24
CA CYS A 28 -3.34 11.17 23.45
C CYS A 28 -3.88 12.31 22.59
N LEU A 29 -3.06 13.32 22.28
CA LEU A 29 -3.46 14.49 21.49
C LEU A 29 -2.95 14.42 20.05
N GLY A 30 -1.96 13.59 19.76
CA GLY A 30 -1.49 13.34 18.42
C GLY A 30 -2.63 12.72 17.62
N LYS A 31 -3.16 13.44 16.64
CA LYS A 31 -4.02 12.80 15.64
C LYS A 31 -3.21 11.66 15.02
N PRO A 32 -3.75 10.42 14.96
CA PRO A 32 -3.02 9.35 14.31
C PRO A 32 -2.67 9.85 12.89
N TYR A 33 -1.42 9.66 12.50
CA TYR A 33 -0.87 10.09 11.20
C TYR A 33 -1.71 9.61 10.00
N PHE A 34 -2.63 8.69 10.24
CA PHE A 34 -3.54 8.02 9.33
C PHE A 34 -5.02 8.33 9.57
N SER A 35 -5.36 9.51 10.10
CA SER A 35 -6.76 9.86 10.33
C SER A 35 -7.57 9.97 9.03
N ASN A 36 -6.91 10.21 7.89
CA ASN A 36 -7.56 10.42 6.61
C ASN A 36 -7.45 9.14 5.77
N GLN A 37 -8.34 8.19 6.05
CA GLN A 37 -8.40 6.91 5.36
C GLN A 37 -9.76 6.71 4.71
N ILE A 38 -9.74 6.30 3.44
CA ILE A 38 -10.91 5.85 2.70
C ILE A 38 -10.93 4.33 2.70
N ASN A 39 -11.99 3.75 3.21
CA ASN A 39 -12.15 2.30 3.25
C ASN A 39 -12.83 1.80 1.97
N LEU A 40 -12.06 1.14 1.11
CA LEU A 40 -12.50 0.48 -0.11
C LEU A 40 -12.62 -1.04 0.04
N GLN A 41 -12.62 -1.55 1.26
CA GLN A 41 -12.88 -2.98 1.49
C GLN A 41 -14.34 -3.30 1.19
N GLY A 42 -14.56 -4.48 0.61
CA GLY A 42 -15.88 -4.99 0.24
C GLY A 42 -15.81 -6.47 -0.12
N GLU A 43 -16.83 -6.97 -0.78
CA GLU A 43 -16.83 -8.32 -1.31
C GLU A 43 -15.72 -8.50 -2.34
N GLN A 44 -15.12 -9.69 -2.34
CA GLN A 44 -14.04 -10.01 -3.28
C GLN A 44 -14.61 -10.38 -4.64
N LEU A 45 -14.20 -9.63 -5.66
CA LEU A 45 -14.46 -9.95 -7.06
C LEU A 45 -13.24 -10.64 -7.66
N VAL A 46 -13.48 -11.70 -8.39
CA VAL A 46 -12.45 -12.39 -9.18
C VAL A 46 -12.77 -12.20 -10.66
N GLN A 47 -11.82 -11.61 -11.38
CA GLN A 47 -11.95 -11.34 -12.81
C GLN A 47 -10.95 -12.18 -13.59
N GLU A 48 -11.38 -12.77 -14.69
CA GLU A 48 -10.47 -13.37 -15.67
C GLU A 48 -9.79 -12.23 -16.46
N LEU A 49 -8.48 -12.30 -16.54
CA LEU A 49 -7.72 -11.35 -17.34
C LEU A 49 -7.59 -11.82 -18.79
N PRO A 50 -7.56 -10.92 -19.76
CA PRO A 50 -7.31 -11.26 -21.14
C PRO A 50 -5.94 -11.92 -21.30
N THR A 51 -5.79 -12.72 -22.35
CA THR A 51 -4.52 -13.33 -22.69
C THR A 51 -3.51 -12.25 -23.05
N CYS A 52 -2.41 -12.19 -22.32
CA CYS A 52 -1.34 -11.23 -22.52
C CYS A 52 0.00 -11.86 -22.16
N ARG A 53 1.10 -11.26 -22.60
CA ARG A 53 2.46 -11.66 -22.23
C ARG A 53 3.00 -10.85 -21.06
N VAL A 54 2.54 -9.61 -20.93
CA VAL A 54 2.96 -8.69 -19.87
C VAL A 54 1.72 -8.13 -19.16
N ILE A 55 1.74 -8.13 -17.84
CA ILE A 55 0.80 -7.38 -17.03
C ILE A 55 1.56 -6.24 -16.37
N TRP A 56 1.14 -5.02 -16.67
CA TRP A 56 1.72 -3.82 -16.09
C TRP A 56 0.71 -3.18 -15.14
N MET A 57 1.02 -3.22 -13.84
CA MET A 57 0.20 -2.61 -12.81
C MET A 57 0.83 -1.33 -12.30
N THR A 58 0.04 -0.26 -12.26
CA THR A 58 0.45 1.06 -11.79
C THR A 58 -0.72 1.79 -11.14
N GLN A 59 -0.45 2.91 -10.50
CA GLN A 59 -1.47 3.85 -10.06
C GLN A 59 -1.33 5.17 -10.82
N THR A 60 -2.42 5.94 -10.92
CA THR A 60 -2.31 7.28 -11.48
C THR A 60 -1.44 8.15 -10.58
N GLU A 61 -0.46 8.78 -11.17
CA GLU A 61 0.22 9.89 -10.52
C GLU A 61 -0.83 10.97 -10.23
N MET A 62 -1.07 11.26 -8.99
CA MET A 62 -1.70 12.53 -8.65
C MET A 62 -0.63 13.59 -8.88
N ASN A 63 -0.69 14.17 -10.06
CA ASN A 63 0.21 15.23 -10.53
C ASN A 63 -0.06 16.55 -9.79
N THR A 64 -0.15 16.50 -8.48
CA THR A 64 -0.20 17.67 -7.66
C THR A 64 0.91 17.54 -6.65
N GLU A 65 1.84 18.48 -6.67
CA GLU A 65 2.81 18.72 -5.58
C GLU A 65 2.11 18.76 -4.19
N GLU A 66 0.80 18.61 -4.16
CA GLU A 66 -0.09 18.85 -3.06
C GLU A 66 -0.61 17.59 -2.36
N ARG A 67 -0.68 16.41 -3.02
CA ARG A 67 -1.27 15.22 -2.40
C ARG A 67 -0.55 13.92 -2.74
N GLY A 68 -0.27 13.13 -1.71
CA GLY A 68 0.15 11.74 -1.84
C GLY A 68 -1.00 10.79 -1.48
N ILE A 69 -1.30 9.83 -2.36
CA ILE A 69 -2.19 8.72 -2.06
C ILE A 69 -1.36 7.46 -1.90
N TRP A 70 -1.66 6.70 -0.88
CA TRP A 70 -0.98 5.45 -0.60
C TRP A 70 -1.97 4.38 -0.14
N LEU A 71 -1.67 3.13 -0.46
CA LEU A 71 -2.48 1.98 -0.09
C LEU A 71 -2.13 1.53 1.34
N ALA A 72 -2.97 1.93 2.30
CA ALA A 72 -2.83 1.57 3.70
C ALA A 72 -3.50 0.22 3.97
N ASN A 73 -2.92 -0.59 4.86
CA ASN A 73 -3.45 -1.90 5.25
C ASN A 73 -3.86 -2.77 4.05
N SER A 74 -3.06 -2.70 2.99
CA SER A 74 -3.31 -3.35 1.72
C SER A 74 -2.18 -4.30 1.39
N LEU A 75 -2.53 -5.45 0.84
CA LEU A 75 -1.60 -6.46 0.37
C LEU A 75 -1.86 -6.73 -1.10
N LEU A 76 -0.83 -6.66 -1.93
CA LEU A 76 -0.86 -7.20 -3.29
C LEU A 76 -0.11 -8.53 -3.33
N GLY A 77 -0.84 -9.61 -3.51
CA GLY A 77 -0.28 -10.94 -3.73
C GLY A 77 -0.09 -11.22 -5.22
N VAL A 78 1.10 -11.65 -5.63
CA VAL A 78 1.34 -12.18 -6.97
C VAL A 78 1.67 -13.66 -6.84
N LEU A 79 0.81 -14.51 -7.37
CA LEU A 79 0.80 -15.96 -7.16
C LEU A 79 0.76 -16.69 -8.49
N PRO A 80 1.31 -17.92 -8.56
CA PRO A 80 1.10 -18.76 -9.72
C PRO A 80 -0.38 -19.13 -9.83
N SER A 81 -0.93 -19.01 -11.04
CA SER A 81 -2.27 -19.51 -11.33
C SER A 81 -2.34 -21.02 -11.17
N LYS A 82 -3.42 -21.51 -10.57
CA LYS A 82 -3.71 -22.95 -10.49
C LYS A 82 -4.34 -23.49 -11.79
N GLY A 83 -4.73 -22.62 -12.70
CA GLY A 83 -5.38 -22.92 -13.96
C GLY A 83 -4.61 -22.36 -15.15
N GLU A 84 -5.22 -22.42 -16.32
CA GLU A 84 -4.64 -21.93 -17.59
C GLU A 84 -4.86 -20.44 -17.81
N LYS A 85 -5.63 -19.78 -16.94
CA LYS A 85 -6.02 -18.37 -17.08
C LYS A 85 -5.36 -17.52 -16.00
N ASN A 86 -5.05 -16.29 -16.39
CA ASN A 86 -4.67 -15.26 -15.45
C ASN A 86 -5.94 -14.69 -14.79
N THR A 87 -5.87 -14.40 -13.50
CA THR A 87 -6.99 -13.79 -12.79
C THR A 87 -6.51 -12.66 -11.90
N PHE A 88 -7.35 -11.66 -11.71
CA PHE A 88 -7.16 -10.60 -10.73
C PHE A 88 -8.33 -10.61 -9.75
N SER A 89 -8.01 -10.52 -8.48
CA SER A 89 -8.98 -10.45 -7.40
C SER A 89 -8.78 -9.18 -6.60
N CYS A 90 -9.84 -8.44 -6.38
CA CYS A 90 -9.85 -7.25 -5.54
C CYS A 90 -11.25 -7.05 -4.94
N SER A 91 -11.41 -6.09 -4.03
CA SER A 91 -12.74 -5.75 -3.54
C SER A 91 -13.56 -5.07 -4.64
N GLU A 92 -14.89 -5.24 -4.59
CA GLU A 92 -15.84 -4.60 -5.50
C GLU A 92 -15.64 -3.08 -5.58
N LYS A 93 -15.44 -2.44 -4.43
CA LYS A 93 -15.21 -1.00 -4.35
C LYS A 93 -13.89 -0.56 -5.01
N VAL A 94 -12.84 -1.37 -4.92
CA VAL A 94 -11.56 -1.10 -5.61
C VAL A 94 -11.76 -1.23 -7.11
N ASN A 95 -12.60 -2.18 -7.54
CA ASN A 95 -12.86 -2.41 -8.96
C ASN A 95 -13.46 -1.20 -9.67
N GLU A 96 -14.19 -0.34 -8.98
CA GLU A 96 -14.75 0.90 -9.54
C GLU A 96 -13.64 1.89 -9.97
N TYR A 97 -12.47 1.79 -9.38
CA TYR A 97 -11.32 2.66 -9.66
C TYR A 97 -10.24 1.99 -10.51
N LEU A 98 -10.52 0.80 -11.02
CA LEU A 98 -9.60 0.07 -11.88
C LEU A 98 -9.89 0.37 -13.34
N LYS A 99 -8.86 0.78 -14.07
CA LYS A 99 -8.88 0.84 -15.53
C LYS A 99 -7.99 -0.25 -16.09
N MET A 100 -8.56 -1.11 -16.91
CA MET A 100 -7.85 -2.16 -17.62
C MET A 100 -7.83 -1.86 -19.12
N THR A 101 -6.63 -1.81 -19.68
CA THR A 101 -6.46 -1.51 -21.12
C THR A 101 -5.46 -2.49 -21.72
N VAL A 102 -5.84 -3.10 -22.82
CA VAL A 102 -4.95 -4.00 -23.59
C VAL A 102 -4.25 -3.18 -24.67
N MET A 103 -2.92 -3.23 -24.67
CA MET A 103 -2.05 -2.57 -25.64
C MET A 103 -1.09 -3.60 -26.22
N GLY A 104 -1.44 -4.15 -27.40
CA GLY A 104 -0.69 -5.27 -27.99
C GLY A 104 -0.72 -6.49 -27.07
N ASP A 105 0.46 -6.97 -26.67
CA ASP A 105 0.62 -8.12 -25.76
C ASP A 105 0.62 -7.73 -24.27
N THR A 106 0.42 -6.46 -23.96
CA THR A 106 0.46 -5.94 -22.58
C THR A 106 -0.93 -5.57 -22.07
N LEU A 107 -1.30 -6.10 -20.91
CA LEU A 107 -2.44 -5.66 -20.14
C LEU A 107 -1.97 -4.61 -19.13
N LYS A 108 -2.44 -3.39 -19.28
CA LYS A 108 -2.19 -2.32 -18.32
C LYS A 108 -3.36 -2.24 -17.32
N ILE A 109 -3.05 -2.37 -16.04
CA ILE A 109 -4.00 -2.23 -14.92
C ILE A 109 -3.62 -0.97 -14.17
N ILE A 110 -4.50 0.01 -14.17
CA ILE A 110 -4.27 1.30 -13.53
C ILE A 110 -5.26 1.47 -12.38
N LEU A 111 -4.75 1.73 -11.17
CA LEU A 111 -5.56 2.25 -10.08
C LEU A 111 -5.75 3.75 -10.31
N ASP A 112 -6.92 4.14 -10.79
CA ASP A 112 -7.22 5.52 -11.14
C ASP A 112 -7.94 6.26 -10.02
N TYR A 113 -7.17 6.96 -9.21
CA TYR A 113 -7.69 7.74 -8.09
C TYR A 113 -8.35 9.07 -8.48
N SER A 114 -8.24 9.48 -9.74
CA SER A 114 -8.89 10.70 -10.22
C SER A 114 -10.42 10.59 -10.22
N LEU A 115 -10.93 9.35 -10.17
CA LEU A 115 -12.36 9.05 -10.11
C LEU A 115 -12.94 9.12 -8.69
N ILE A 116 -12.10 9.27 -7.67
CA ILE A 116 -12.55 9.27 -6.29
C ILE A 116 -13.06 10.66 -5.91
N ASP A 117 -14.33 10.75 -5.53
CA ASP A 117 -14.85 11.94 -4.89
C ASP A 117 -14.41 11.97 -3.42
N PHE A 118 -13.36 12.73 -3.14
CA PHE A 118 -12.82 12.85 -1.80
C PHE A 118 -13.79 13.58 -0.88
N PRO A 119 -14.07 13.05 0.32
CA PRO A 119 -14.81 13.78 1.34
C PRO A 119 -14.24 15.18 1.55
N GLN A 120 -15.13 16.13 1.84
CA GLN A 120 -14.72 17.55 2.00
C GLN A 120 -13.59 17.72 3.03
N GLU A 121 -13.63 16.93 4.10
CA GLU A 121 -12.62 16.89 5.17
C GLU A 121 -11.23 16.44 4.69
N PHE A 122 -11.15 15.73 3.55
CA PHE A 122 -9.88 15.25 2.99
C PHE A 122 -9.36 16.15 1.87
N LYS A 123 -10.14 17.15 1.44
CA LYS A 123 -9.73 18.05 0.35
C LYS A 123 -8.48 18.88 0.70
N GLU A 124 -8.26 19.16 1.98
CA GLU A 124 -7.08 19.87 2.47
C GLU A 124 -5.96 18.95 2.95
N SER A 125 -6.19 17.65 2.92
CA SER A 125 -5.21 16.69 3.44
C SER A 125 -4.10 16.44 2.43
N LYS A 126 -2.86 16.59 2.88
CA LYS A 126 -1.67 16.33 2.06
C LYS A 126 -1.46 14.84 1.75
N TYR A 127 -1.92 13.96 2.63
CA TYR A 127 -1.82 12.52 2.47
C TYR A 127 -3.15 11.85 2.79
N VAL A 128 -3.57 10.95 1.91
CA VAL A 128 -4.78 10.15 2.09
C VAL A 128 -4.43 8.67 1.94
N GLY A 129 -4.75 7.88 2.95
CA GLY A 129 -4.63 6.43 2.92
C GLY A 129 -5.86 5.78 2.31
N MET A 130 -5.67 4.79 1.45
CA MET A 130 -6.75 3.96 0.92
C MET A 130 -6.58 2.54 1.43
N ILE A 131 -7.60 2.04 2.12
CA ILE A 131 -7.63 0.67 2.60
C ILE A 131 -8.34 -0.17 1.55
N THR A 132 -7.59 -0.86 0.71
CA THR A 132 -8.14 -1.69 -0.37
C THR A 132 -8.41 -3.13 0.07
N GLY A 133 -7.83 -3.55 1.19
CA GLY A 133 -7.75 -4.96 1.54
C GLY A 133 -6.79 -5.72 0.63
N ASP A 134 -6.95 -7.04 0.59
CA ASP A 134 -6.08 -7.90 -0.18
C ASP A 134 -6.46 -7.88 -1.67
N MET A 135 -5.48 -7.57 -2.51
CA MET A 135 -5.55 -7.72 -3.96
C MET A 135 -4.68 -8.89 -4.38
N GLN A 136 -5.08 -9.65 -5.38
CA GLN A 136 -4.33 -10.82 -5.79
C GLN A 136 -4.30 -10.97 -7.30
N LEU A 137 -3.09 -11.11 -7.85
CA LEU A 137 -2.82 -11.52 -9.23
C LEU A 137 -2.41 -12.98 -9.25
N ASN A 138 -3.16 -13.82 -9.95
CA ASN A 138 -2.77 -15.19 -10.22
C ASN A 138 -2.33 -15.29 -11.68
N LEU A 139 -1.08 -15.62 -11.89
CA LEU A 139 -0.43 -15.55 -13.19
C LEU A 139 0.02 -16.93 -13.67
N THR A 140 -0.19 -17.20 -14.93
CA THR A 140 0.39 -18.37 -15.59
C THR A 140 1.91 -18.15 -15.78
N SER A 141 2.67 -19.23 -15.90
CA SER A 141 4.14 -19.18 -16.04
C SER A 141 4.67 -18.46 -17.28
N LYS A 142 3.77 -18.09 -18.20
CA LYS A 142 4.12 -17.41 -19.47
C LYS A 142 3.97 -15.90 -19.40
N VAL A 143 3.54 -15.37 -18.28
CA VAL A 143 3.22 -13.95 -18.13
C VAL A 143 4.25 -13.29 -17.25
N GLU A 144 4.79 -12.18 -17.74
CA GLU A 144 5.64 -11.27 -17.01
C GLU A 144 4.77 -10.23 -16.25
N CYS A 145 5.13 -9.92 -15.02
CA CYS A 145 4.43 -8.92 -14.21
C CYS A 145 5.37 -7.76 -13.88
N VAL A 146 4.93 -6.57 -14.23
CA VAL A 146 5.65 -5.32 -13.95
C VAL A 146 4.78 -4.47 -13.03
N ILE A 147 5.30 -4.09 -11.87
CA ILE A 147 4.59 -3.27 -10.88
C ILE A 147 5.41 -2.00 -10.68
N ASN A 148 4.87 -0.87 -11.12
CA ASN A 148 5.53 0.43 -11.05
C ASN A 148 4.66 1.44 -10.33
N ASP A 149 5.30 2.33 -9.58
CA ASP A 149 4.68 3.53 -8.98
C ASP A 149 3.46 3.25 -8.11
N ILE A 150 3.36 2.05 -7.52
CA ILE A 150 2.30 1.72 -6.57
C ILE A 150 2.83 1.95 -5.16
N TYR A 151 2.24 2.91 -4.47
CA TYR A 151 2.58 3.23 -3.09
C TYR A 151 1.75 2.37 -2.14
N MET A 152 2.29 1.24 -1.72
CA MET A 152 1.58 0.32 -0.82
C MET A 152 2.49 -0.24 0.27
N GLN A 153 1.86 -0.75 1.32
CA GLN A 153 2.56 -1.22 2.50
C GLN A 153 3.24 -2.57 2.28
N LYS A 154 2.62 -3.46 1.48
CA LYS A 154 3.14 -4.82 1.31
C LYS A 154 2.80 -5.41 -0.06
N ILE A 155 3.82 -5.97 -0.71
CA ILE A 155 3.67 -6.83 -1.89
C ILE A 155 4.20 -8.21 -1.52
N ALA A 156 3.38 -9.25 -1.69
CA ALA A 156 3.76 -10.63 -1.42
C ALA A 156 3.88 -11.41 -2.72
N LEU A 157 5.07 -11.95 -2.98
CA LEU A 157 5.37 -12.77 -4.15
C LEU A 157 5.54 -14.21 -3.72
N LYS A 158 4.83 -15.15 -4.33
CA LYS A 158 4.95 -16.58 -4.02
C LYS A 158 5.24 -17.40 -5.24
N LYS A 159 6.30 -18.22 -5.18
CA LYS A 159 6.62 -19.29 -6.16
C LYS A 159 6.73 -18.85 -7.62
N LEU A 160 7.09 -17.60 -7.87
CA LEU A 160 7.33 -17.10 -9.23
C LEU A 160 8.84 -17.14 -9.52
N THR A 161 9.20 -17.35 -10.76
CA THR A 161 10.60 -17.28 -11.18
C THR A 161 11.06 -15.82 -11.17
N LYS A 162 12.30 -15.58 -10.74
CA LYS A 162 12.88 -14.25 -10.57
C LYS A 162 12.80 -13.39 -11.85
N ASP A 163 12.82 -14.00 -13.00
CA ASP A 163 12.86 -13.32 -14.31
C ASP A 163 11.48 -12.87 -14.81
N SER A 164 10.40 -13.27 -14.11
CA SER A 164 9.01 -12.92 -14.53
C SER A 164 8.40 -11.76 -13.77
N ILE A 165 9.14 -11.13 -12.84
CA ILE A 165 8.61 -10.03 -12.05
C ILE A 165 9.63 -8.89 -11.98
N SER A 166 9.20 -7.71 -12.39
CA SER A 166 9.90 -6.45 -12.17
C SER A 166 9.07 -5.56 -11.25
N ILE A 167 9.69 -5.06 -10.19
CA ILE A 167 9.05 -4.13 -9.24
C ILE A 167 9.93 -2.90 -9.16
N ASP A 168 9.39 -1.77 -9.61
CA ASP A 168 9.99 -0.47 -9.45
C ASP A 168 9.00 0.42 -8.69
N THR A 169 9.31 0.68 -7.43
CA THR A 169 8.48 1.54 -6.59
C THR A 169 9.39 2.42 -5.74
N PRO A 170 9.08 3.71 -5.61
CA PRO A 170 9.97 4.68 -4.95
C PRO A 170 10.09 4.50 -3.43
N ASN A 171 9.26 3.70 -2.81
CA ASN A 171 9.29 3.47 -1.37
C ASN A 171 9.56 2.01 -1.03
N SER A 172 10.36 1.80 0.03
CA SER A 172 10.77 0.49 0.53
C SER A 172 9.58 -0.46 0.71
N ILE A 173 9.43 -1.38 -0.23
CA ILE A 173 8.47 -2.46 -0.16
C ILE A 173 9.08 -3.53 0.71
N MET A 174 8.40 -3.90 1.79
CA MET A 174 8.70 -5.15 2.46
C MET A 174 8.22 -6.30 1.56
N VAL A 175 9.15 -6.91 0.85
CA VAL A 175 8.92 -8.19 0.17
C VAL A 175 9.00 -9.27 1.24
N ASP A 176 7.85 -9.74 1.70
CA ASP A 176 7.79 -10.86 2.64
C ASP A 176 7.75 -12.17 1.86
N SER A 177 8.75 -13.01 2.15
CA SER A 177 8.89 -14.40 1.68
C SER A 177 8.82 -14.62 0.18
N CYS A 178 9.86 -14.18 -0.54
CA CYS A 178 10.19 -14.78 -1.83
C CYS A 178 10.97 -16.07 -1.58
N ASP A 179 10.34 -17.23 -1.78
CA ASP A 179 11.06 -18.47 -2.03
C ASP A 179 11.58 -18.41 -3.48
N PHE A 180 12.69 -17.73 -3.65
CA PHE A 180 13.48 -17.83 -4.88
C PHE A 180 14.28 -19.14 -4.78
N ARG A 181 13.79 -20.18 -5.42
CA ARG A 181 14.58 -21.36 -5.75
C ARG A 181 14.98 -21.34 -7.21
#